data_b9ff8e9a061431622a19bee38123f8dd
#
_entry.id   b9ff8e9a061431622a19bee38123f8dd
#
_cell.length_a   1.000
_cell.length_b   1.000
_cell.length_c   1.000
_cell.angle_alpha   90.00
_cell.angle_beta   90.00
_cell.angle_gamma   90.00
#
_symmetry.space_group_name_H-M   'P 1'
#
loop_
_entity.id
_entity.type
_entity.pdbx_description
1 polymer ?
#
loop_
_entity_poly.entity_id
_entity_poly.type
_entity_poly.pdbx_seq_one_letter_code
_entity_poly.pdbx_strand_id
1 'polypeptide(L)'
;MTHYQTEISRISSICFSNKGQIETVIGARHFINGNFEKEVTLEMLSQHLFVSKFHLLRLFKRYYGLTPKLYLTDKRIERAKELLTQGTHITETCFNIGFDSPSSFSTLFKARVGITPSEFQKRATFAKSD
;
A
#
# COMPACT_ATOMS: atom_id res chain seq x y z
N MET A 1 44.00 -5.13 -10.24
CA MET A 1 42.80 -5.72 -10.86
C MET A 1 42.90 -5.57 -12.37
N THR A 2 42.64 -6.62 -13.14
CA THR A 2 42.63 -6.51 -14.59
C THR A 2 41.37 -5.82 -15.07
N HIS A 3 41.37 -5.28 -16.28
CA HIS A 3 40.22 -4.67 -16.91
C HIS A 3 39.03 -5.65 -16.93
N TYR A 4 39.28 -6.90 -17.25
CA TYR A 4 38.27 -7.96 -17.29
C TYR A 4 37.61 -8.19 -15.93
N GLN A 5 38.40 -8.26 -14.87
CA GLN A 5 37.87 -8.41 -13.50
C GLN A 5 37.05 -7.22 -13.06
N THR A 6 37.44 -6.00 -13.46
CA THR A 6 36.70 -4.77 -13.17
C THR A 6 35.34 -4.78 -13.86
N GLU A 7 35.30 -5.21 -15.13
CA GLU A 7 34.04 -5.30 -15.89
C GLU A 7 33.09 -6.34 -15.28
N ILE A 8 33.58 -7.52 -14.90
CA ILE A 8 32.78 -8.56 -14.25
C ILE A 8 32.22 -8.07 -12.93
N SER A 9 33.02 -7.42 -12.11
CA SER A 9 32.57 -6.85 -10.83
C SER A 9 31.48 -5.81 -11.04
N ARG A 10 31.61 -4.95 -12.05
CA ARG A 10 30.64 -3.93 -12.37
C ARG A 10 29.30 -4.54 -12.80
N ILE A 11 29.33 -5.52 -13.71
CA ILE A 11 28.15 -6.23 -14.20
C ILE A 11 27.47 -6.96 -13.05
N SER A 12 28.21 -7.68 -12.23
CA SER A 12 27.67 -8.37 -11.06
C SER A 12 27.01 -7.40 -10.09
N SER A 13 27.64 -6.26 -9.84
CA SER A 13 27.11 -5.23 -8.96
C SER A 13 25.78 -4.67 -9.48
N ILE A 14 25.66 -4.43 -10.79
CA ILE A 14 24.42 -3.95 -11.41
C ILE A 14 23.31 -5.00 -11.29
N CYS A 15 23.61 -6.26 -11.57
CA CYS A 15 22.64 -7.35 -11.47
C CYS A 15 22.13 -7.54 -10.03
N PHE A 16 23.03 -7.54 -9.05
CA PHE A 16 22.68 -7.63 -7.64
C PHE A 16 21.87 -6.42 -7.19
N SER A 17 22.23 -5.22 -7.66
CA SER A 17 21.52 -4.00 -7.33
C SER A 17 20.06 -4.06 -7.82
N ASN A 18 19.82 -4.50 -9.05
CA ASN A 18 18.47 -4.64 -9.59
C ASN A 18 17.66 -5.70 -8.85
N LYS A 19 18.27 -6.84 -8.54
CA LYS A 19 17.64 -7.89 -7.75
C LYS A 19 17.29 -7.38 -6.35
N GLY A 20 18.21 -6.67 -5.72
CA GLY A 20 18.01 -6.09 -4.40
C GLY A 20 16.89 -5.05 -4.41
N GLN A 21 16.79 -4.24 -5.48
CA GLN A 21 15.73 -3.27 -5.65
C GLN A 21 14.36 -3.95 -5.73
N ILE A 22 14.25 -4.99 -6.54
CA ILE A 22 13.00 -5.75 -6.69
C ILE A 22 12.61 -6.41 -5.37
N GLU A 23 13.56 -7.01 -4.66
CA GLU A 23 13.31 -7.62 -3.35
C GLU A 23 12.84 -6.59 -2.34
N THR A 24 13.42 -5.38 -2.35
CA THR A 24 13.02 -4.28 -1.48
C THR A 24 11.56 -3.89 -1.73
N VAL A 25 11.18 -3.72 -3.00
CA VAL A 25 9.83 -3.31 -3.38
C VAL A 25 8.81 -4.40 -3.04
N ILE A 26 9.13 -5.65 -3.31
CA ILE A 26 8.29 -6.80 -2.94
C ILE A 26 8.13 -6.87 -1.43
N GLY A 27 9.22 -6.68 -0.68
CA GLY A 27 9.20 -6.67 0.78
C GLY A 27 8.30 -5.58 1.34
N ALA A 28 8.35 -4.38 0.75
CA ALA A 28 7.49 -3.27 1.16
C ALA A 28 6.01 -3.62 0.93
N ARG A 29 5.70 -4.17 -0.24
CA ARG A 29 4.33 -4.61 -0.56
C ARG A 29 3.83 -5.66 0.42
N HIS A 30 4.63 -6.68 0.70
CA HIS A 30 4.27 -7.73 1.66
C HIS A 30 4.02 -7.15 3.05
N PHE A 31 4.87 -6.23 3.49
CA PHE A 31 4.70 -5.59 4.79
C PHE A 31 3.37 -4.82 4.86
N ILE A 32 3.07 -4.04 3.84
CA ILE A 32 1.82 -3.27 3.78
C ILE A 32 0.62 -4.21 3.74
N ASN A 33 0.65 -5.23 2.90
CA ASN A 33 -0.45 -6.20 2.76
C ASN A 33 -0.74 -6.94 4.08
N GLY A 34 0.28 -7.20 4.87
CA GLY A 34 0.13 -7.88 6.15
C GLY A 34 -0.21 -6.98 7.33
N ASN A 35 -0.12 -5.65 7.17
CA ASN A 35 -0.25 -4.70 8.28
C ASN A 35 -1.11 -3.48 7.97
N PHE A 36 -1.85 -3.46 6.86
CA PHE A 36 -2.56 -2.26 6.42
C PHE A 36 -3.64 -1.79 7.41
N GLU A 37 -4.11 -2.66 8.28
CA GLU A 37 -5.10 -2.34 9.31
C GLU A 37 -4.48 -1.64 10.53
N LYS A 38 -3.15 -1.55 10.56
CA LYS A 38 -2.38 -0.91 11.62
C LYS A 38 -1.69 0.32 11.05
N GLU A 39 -1.00 1.06 11.93
CA GLU A 39 -0.18 2.17 11.48
C GLU A 39 1.03 1.65 10.71
N VAL A 40 1.17 2.10 9.46
CA VAL A 40 2.32 1.79 8.62
C VAL A 40 2.87 3.10 8.07
N THR A 41 4.09 3.45 8.50
CA THR A 41 4.76 4.67 8.06
C THR A 41 5.92 4.33 7.12
N LEU A 42 6.34 5.30 6.32
CA LEU A 42 7.51 5.15 5.47
C LEU A 42 8.76 4.83 6.31
N GLU A 43 8.85 5.42 7.50
CA GLU A 43 9.95 5.16 8.41
C GLU A 43 9.97 3.70 8.89
N MET A 44 8.83 3.16 9.26
CA MET A 44 8.71 1.76 9.66
C MET A 44 9.15 0.83 8.53
N LEU A 45 8.70 1.11 7.31
CA LEU A 45 9.08 0.34 6.13
C LEU A 45 10.59 0.40 5.88
N SER A 46 11.16 1.59 5.94
CA SER A 46 12.60 1.78 5.69
C SER A 46 13.45 1.04 6.71
N GLN A 47 13.06 1.07 7.98
CA GLN A 47 13.75 0.36 9.05
C GLN A 47 13.63 -1.16 8.87
N HIS A 48 12.45 -1.64 8.54
CA HIS A 48 12.20 -3.07 8.33
C HIS A 48 13.01 -3.62 7.15
N LEU A 49 13.18 -2.82 6.10
CA LEU A 49 13.85 -3.24 4.87
C LEU A 49 15.31 -2.82 4.81
N PHE A 50 15.83 -2.12 5.83
CA PHE A 50 17.21 -1.66 5.91
C PHE A 50 17.62 -0.77 4.72
N VAL A 51 16.71 0.12 4.31
CA VAL A 51 16.94 1.09 3.22
C VAL A 51 16.52 2.48 3.68
N SER A 52 17.02 3.52 3.01
CA SER A 52 16.61 4.88 3.32
C SER A 52 15.17 5.13 2.85
N LYS A 53 14.48 6.08 3.51
CA LYS A 53 13.13 6.49 3.12
C LYS A 53 13.07 6.97 1.68
N PHE A 54 14.05 7.77 1.27
CA PHE A 54 14.11 8.34 -0.08
C PHE A 54 14.32 7.26 -1.13
N HIS A 55 15.19 6.30 -0.84
CA HIS A 55 15.46 5.17 -1.73
C HIS A 55 14.22 4.31 -1.92
N LEU A 56 13.56 3.98 -0.81
CA LEU A 56 12.32 3.19 -0.83
C LEU A 56 11.21 3.90 -1.61
N LEU A 57 11.00 5.19 -1.34
CA LEU A 57 9.98 5.99 -2.01
C LEU A 57 10.20 6.00 -3.52
N ARG A 58 11.44 6.23 -3.96
CA ARG A 58 11.79 6.27 -5.38
C ARG A 58 11.60 4.92 -6.04
N LEU A 59 12.05 3.83 -5.41
CA LEU A 59 11.91 2.48 -5.94
C LEU A 59 10.45 2.05 -6.03
N PHE A 60 9.68 2.27 -4.99
CA PHE A 60 8.29 1.87 -4.95
C PHE A 60 7.49 2.57 -6.04
N LYS A 61 7.70 3.88 -6.21
CA LYS A 61 7.07 4.66 -7.27
C LYS A 61 7.50 4.18 -8.65
N ARG A 62 8.78 3.84 -8.82
CA ARG A 62 9.31 3.34 -10.09
C ARG A 62 8.67 2.03 -10.52
N TYR A 63 8.48 1.10 -9.58
CA TYR A 63 7.98 -0.25 -9.90
C TYR A 63 6.47 -0.37 -9.86
N TYR A 64 5.80 0.39 -8.99
CA TYR A 64 4.32 0.33 -8.84
C TYR A 64 3.59 1.56 -9.34
N GLY A 65 4.29 2.63 -9.69
CA GLY A 65 3.68 3.86 -10.20
C GLY A 65 3.03 4.73 -9.13
N LEU A 66 3.10 4.34 -7.86
CA LEU A 66 2.54 5.10 -6.74
C LEU A 66 3.42 4.97 -5.50
N THR A 67 3.21 5.87 -4.54
CA THR A 67 3.97 5.85 -3.29
C THR A 67 3.45 4.74 -2.36
N PRO A 68 4.26 4.29 -1.38
CA PRO A 68 3.79 3.34 -0.37
C PRO A 68 2.54 3.84 0.36
N LYS A 69 2.44 5.14 0.64
CA LYS A 69 1.28 5.73 1.31
C LYS A 69 0.01 5.58 0.47
N LEU A 70 0.09 5.83 -0.83
CA LEU A 70 -1.05 5.67 -1.73
C LEU A 70 -1.42 4.19 -1.87
N TYR A 71 -0.44 3.31 -1.93
CA TYR A 71 -0.68 1.87 -1.95
C TYR A 71 -1.41 1.40 -0.70
N LEU A 72 -0.96 1.86 0.47
CA LEU A 72 -1.61 1.57 1.76
C LEU A 72 -3.07 2.07 1.75
N THR A 73 -3.28 3.30 1.28
CA THR A 73 -4.62 3.88 1.19
C THR A 73 -5.52 3.02 0.30
N ASP A 74 -5.03 2.61 -0.86
CA ASP A 74 -5.81 1.79 -1.79
C ASP A 74 -6.16 0.42 -1.19
N LYS A 75 -5.25 -0.18 -0.43
CA LYS A 75 -5.52 -1.45 0.27
C LYS A 75 -6.61 -1.28 1.33
N ARG A 76 -6.55 -0.20 2.08
CA ARG A 76 -7.58 0.12 3.09
C ARG A 76 -8.95 0.32 2.45
N ILE A 77 -9.00 1.08 1.35
CA ILE A 77 -10.27 1.32 0.64
C ILE A 77 -10.83 0.02 0.05
N GLU A 78 -9.98 -0.81 -0.51
CA GLU A 78 -10.37 -2.12 -1.04
C GLU A 78 -11.02 -2.98 0.04
N ARG A 79 -10.40 -3.05 1.23
CA ARG A 79 -10.95 -3.79 2.37
C ARG A 79 -12.24 -3.16 2.89
N ALA A 80 -12.31 -1.82 2.89
CA ALA A 80 -13.52 -1.12 3.28
C ALA A 80 -14.70 -1.51 2.40
N LYS A 81 -14.50 -1.57 1.09
CA LYS A 81 -15.55 -1.99 0.15
C LYS A 81 -16.06 -3.40 0.47
N GLU A 82 -15.15 -4.32 0.79
CA GLU A 82 -15.52 -5.68 1.16
C GLU A 82 -16.38 -5.69 2.41
N LEU A 83 -15.97 -4.99 3.47
CA LEU A 83 -16.69 -4.93 4.74
C LEU A 83 -18.06 -4.27 4.58
N LEU A 84 -18.12 -3.16 3.86
CA LEU A 84 -19.36 -2.45 3.60
C LEU A 84 -20.35 -3.31 2.80
N THR A 85 -19.85 -4.06 1.83
CA THR A 85 -20.65 -4.98 1.04
C THR A 85 -21.23 -6.11 1.90
N GLN A 86 -20.50 -6.53 2.93
CA GLN A 86 -20.94 -7.54 3.89
C GLN A 86 -21.95 -7.01 4.92
N GLY A 87 -22.22 -5.70 4.92
CA GLY A 87 -23.15 -5.09 5.84
C GLY A 87 -22.54 -4.56 7.13
N THR A 88 -21.21 -4.51 7.22
CA THR A 88 -20.53 -3.98 8.39
C THR A 88 -20.82 -2.49 8.54
N HIS A 89 -21.06 -2.04 9.77
CA HIS A 89 -21.34 -0.62 10.06
C HIS A 89 -20.17 0.25 9.60
N ILE A 90 -20.48 1.46 9.14
CA ILE A 90 -19.48 2.39 8.60
C ILE A 90 -18.42 2.73 9.64
N THR A 91 -18.83 3.01 10.88
CA THR A 91 -17.88 3.32 11.96
C THR A 91 -16.95 2.14 12.27
N GLU A 92 -17.52 0.94 12.34
CA GLU A 92 -16.76 -0.28 12.57
C GLU A 92 -15.76 -0.54 11.43
N THR A 93 -16.21 -0.37 10.19
CA THR A 93 -15.35 -0.47 9.01
C THR A 93 -14.18 0.49 9.11
N CYS A 94 -14.45 1.75 9.45
CA CYS A 94 -13.44 2.80 9.60
C CYS A 94 -12.30 2.36 10.53
N PHE A 95 -12.63 1.89 11.72
CA PHE A 95 -11.61 1.49 12.71
C PHE A 95 -10.93 0.18 12.34
N ASN A 96 -11.65 -0.75 11.73
CA ASN A 96 -11.09 -2.04 11.33
C ASN A 96 -10.01 -1.90 10.26
N ILE A 97 -10.08 -0.87 9.43
CA ILE A 97 -9.08 -0.66 8.36
C ILE A 97 -7.99 0.34 8.73
N GLY A 98 -7.96 0.76 9.99
CA GLY A 98 -6.86 1.58 10.52
C GLY A 98 -7.05 3.08 10.48
N PHE A 99 -8.26 3.59 10.22
CA PHE A 99 -8.53 5.02 10.30
C PHE A 99 -8.86 5.42 11.74
N ASP A 100 -8.46 6.65 12.11
CA ASP A 100 -8.65 7.19 13.46
C ASP A 100 -10.04 7.79 13.65
N SER A 101 -10.65 8.27 12.57
CA SER A 101 -11.95 8.94 12.67
C SER A 101 -12.83 8.64 11.46
N PRO A 102 -14.16 8.52 11.69
CA PRO A 102 -15.11 8.33 10.58
C PRO A 102 -15.08 9.47 9.57
N SER A 103 -14.82 10.69 10.03
CA SER A 103 -14.73 11.86 9.16
C SER A 103 -13.59 11.75 8.15
N SER A 104 -12.38 11.39 8.61
CA SER A 104 -11.22 11.19 7.74
C SER A 104 -11.48 10.05 6.76
N PHE A 105 -12.05 8.95 7.23
CA PHE A 105 -12.38 7.82 6.40
C PHE A 105 -13.38 8.20 5.30
N SER A 106 -14.49 8.85 5.66
CA SER A 106 -15.55 9.23 4.72
C SER A 106 -15.03 10.17 3.64
N THR A 107 -14.22 11.15 4.03
CA THR A 107 -13.63 12.10 3.09
C THR A 107 -12.72 11.39 2.08
N LEU A 108 -11.84 10.53 2.57
CA LEU A 108 -10.91 9.79 1.72
C LEU A 108 -11.65 8.78 0.83
N PHE A 109 -12.60 8.05 1.39
CA PHE A 109 -13.40 7.08 0.64
C PHE A 109 -14.13 7.76 -0.52
N LYS A 110 -14.81 8.90 -0.26
CA LYS A 110 -15.50 9.64 -1.31
C LYS A 110 -14.54 10.15 -2.38
N ALA A 111 -13.37 10.63 -1.97
CA ALA A 111 -12.36 11.10 -2.92
C ALA A 111 -11.85 9.98 -3.83
N ARG A 112 -11.69 8.78 -3.31
CA ARG A 112 -11.14 7.64 -4.06
C ARG A 112 -12.21 6.86 -4.83
N VAL A 113 -13.41 6.75 -4.30
CA VAL A 113 -14.48 5.91 -4.86
C VAL A 113 -15.54 6.73 -5.62
N GLY A 114 -15.67 8.01 -5.28
CA GLY A 114 -16.62 8.92 -5.94
C GLY A 114 -17.93 9.09 -5.19
N ILE A 115 -18.26 8.21 -4.25
CA ILE A 115 -19.44 8.28 -3.42
C ILE A 115 -19.10 8.02 -1.95
N THR A 116 -19.98 8.39 -1.03
CA THR A 116 -19.75 8.19 0.40
C THR A 116 -19.83 6.71 0.76
N PRO A 117 -19.21 6.30 1.89
CA PRO A 117 -19.36 4.93 2.38
C PRO A 117 -20.81 4.51 2.57
N SER A 118 -21.66 5.42 3.06
CA SER A 118 -23.08 5.18 3.26
C SER A 118 -23.80 4.89 1.93
N GLU A 119 -23.56 5.71 0.93
CA GLU A 119 -24.11 5.51 -0.42
C GLU A 119 -23.63 4.21 -1.04
N PHE A 120 -22.33 3.92 -0.88
CA PHE A 120 -21.75 2.69 -1.39
C PHE A 120 -22.42 1.46 -0.76
N GLN A 121 -22.60 1.48 0.56
CA GLN A 121 -23.24 0.38 1.28
C GLN A 121 -24.69 0.18 0.85
N LYS A 122 -25.44 1.27 0.68
CA LYS A 122 -26.82 1.21 0.21
C LYS A 122 -26.92 0.58 -1.18
N ARG A 123 -26.05 0.98 -2.10
CA ARG A 123 -26.01 0.43 -3.46
C ARG A 123 -25.63 -1.05 -3.45
N ALA A 124 -24.68 -1.44 -2.62
CA ALA A 124 -24.25 -2.83 -2.50
C ALA A 124 -25.37 -3.70 -1.93
N THR A 125 -26.09 -3.21 -0.91
CA THR A 125 -27.22 -3.90 -0.30
C THR A 125 -28.37 -4.05 -1.31
N PHE A 126 -28.66 -2.99 -2.05
CA PHE A 126 -29.71 -3.00 -3.07
C PHE A 126 -29.38 -4.03 -4.17
N ALA A 127 -28.14 -4.07 -4.63
CA ALA A 127 -27.71 -5.03 -5.64
C ALA A 127 -27.84 -6.48 -5.17
N LYS A 128 -27.66 -6.74 -3.87
CA LYS A 128 -27.82 -8.08 -3.28
C LYS A 128 -29.26 -8.50 -3.09
N SER A 129 -30.19 -7.54 -3.05
CA SER A 129 -31.62 -7.82 -2.86
C SER A 129 -32.28 -8.44 -4.08
N ASP A 130 -31.63 -8.32 -5.21
CA ASP A 130 -32.08 -8.92 -6.47
C ASP A 130 -31.48 -10.31 -6.64
#